data_7356f7c21a16d62e421e2de152663798
#
_entry.id   7356f7c21a16d62e421e2de152663798
#
_cell.length_a   1.000
_cell.length_b   1.000
_cell.length_c   1.000
_cell.angle_alpha   90.00
_cell.angle_beta   90.00
_cell.angle_gamma   90.00
#
_symmetry.space_group_name_H-M   'P 1'
#
loop_
_entity.id
_entity.type
_entity.pdbx_description
1 polymer ?
#
loop_
_entity_poly.entity_id
_entity_poly.type
_entity_poly.pdbx_seq_one_letter_code
_entity_poly.pdbx_strand_id
1 'polypeptide(L)'
;MRNAQSAFRLFGFTGFAAASALALALARHGNLSLWIVAGLAACGAVTFLVVAMATKVVTGVESLTYYHHQIAVLPMSALMLWALRTPLLPYLDIDVLGIGVFLAFGRIGCLKAGCCYGLPCPRGARYGRSYMGSVLPRHLAEIPLFPVQAIESAGVLAIVILGTLQVAVGHPPGSALSTYLVGYAFLRFFLEFLRGGTDRRFAWGFSEAQWTSLAVLGGTIGLEAQGTLPFEMWHVAAFAAIVLAAIALQLNPRLRSMHRLFHPSRIEEFAQALEFASHTAAAKHPLPASSAIHVSATKMGIRVSGGYLSDGATSVWHYTLSQAGGSMSERTARLLATLASRLIGSADPFKILPGRSGVYHLLPAGTFRTPSGPGEERDPARKRFGPRSSRVPGFDCNEEAEPK
;
A
#
# COMPACT_ATOMS: atom_id res chain seq x y z
N MET A 1 18.38 -6.27 7.27
CA MET A 1 18.51 -5.75 5.89
C MET A 1 18.88 -6.85 4.89
N ARG A 2 19.92 -7.67 5.10
CA ARG A 2 20.33 -8.73 4.15
C ARG A 2 19.20 -9.69 3.77
N ASN A 3 18.35 -10.13 4.71
CA ASN A 3 17.28 -11.11 4.43
C ASN A 3 16.12 -10.56 3.56
N ALA A 4 15.76 -9.29 3.68
CA ALA A 4 14.68 -8.70 2.88
C ALA A 4 15.12 -8.47 1.43
N GLN A 5 16.36 -7.99 1.21
CA GLN A 5 16.92 -7.80 -0.11
C GLN A 5 17.21 -9.13 -0.81
N SER A 6 17.68 -10.15 -0.08
CA SER A 6 17.90 -11.49 -0.64
C SER A 6 16.60 -12.16 -1.06
N ALA A 7 15.53 -12.02 -0.26
CA ALA A 7 14.21 -12.53 -0.61
C ALA A 7 13.68 -11.85 -1.89
N PHE A 8 13.77 -10.52 -1.99
CA PHE A 8 13.31 -9.79 -3.18
C PHE A 8 14.05 -10.24 -4.45
N ARG A 9 15.38 -10.39 -4.38
CA ARG A 9 16.17 -10.91 -5.52
C ARG A 9 15.78 -12.33 -5.89
N LEU A 10 15.61 -13.22 -4.90
CA LEU A 10 15.21 -14.60 -5.14
C LEU A 10 13.89 -14.66 -5.89
N PHE A 11 12.86 -13.95 -5.42
CA PHE A 11 11.56 -13.91 -6.10
C PHE A 11 11.63 -13.22 -7.48
N GLY A 12 12.53 -12.27 -7.68
CA GLY A 12 12.77 -11.69 -9.00
C GLY A 12 13.34 -12.71 -9.99
N PHE A 13 14.37 -13.46 -9.61
CA PHE A 13 14.95 -14.50 -10.47
C PHE A 13 14.00 -15.67 -10.71
N THR A 14 13.34 -16.18 -9.68
CA THR A 14 12.37 -17.27 -9.84
C THR A 14 11.18 -16.84 -10.67
N GLY A 15 10.71 -15.60 -10.50
CA GLY A 15 9.64 -15.01 -11.30
C GLY A 15 10.02 -14.89 -12.78
N PHE A 16 11.24 -14.44 -13.08
CA PHE A 16 11.72 -14.35 -14.46
C PHE A 16 11.86 -15.74 -15.10
N ALA A 17 12.41 -16.71 -14.37
CA ALA A 17 12.50 -18.09 -14.86
C ALA A 17 11.11 -18.72 -15.13
N ALA A 18 10.16 -18.54 -14.19
CA ALA A 18 8.80 -19.04 -14.36
C ALA A 18 8.06 -18.34 -15.52
N ALA A 19 8.23 -17.02 -15.68
CA ALA A 19 7.68 -16.25 -16.79
C ALA A 19 8.22 -16.73 -18.14
N SER A 20 9.54 -16.93 -18.25
CA SER A 20 10.17 -17.43 -19.45
C SER A 20 9.74 -18.86 -19.77
N ALA A 21 9.61 -19.73 -18.77
CA ALA A 21 9.14 -21.09 -18.94
C ALA A 21 7.69 -21.13 -19.47
N LEU A 22 6.79 -20.32 -18.90
CA LEU A 22 5.41 -20.20 -19.39
C LEU A 22 5.38 -19.68 -20.83
N ALA A 23 6.13 -18.61 -21.13
CA ALA A 23 6.18 -18.02 -22.46
C ALA A 23 6.67 -19.00 -23.52
N LEU A 24 7.75 -19.76 -23.24
CA LEU A 24 8.27 -20.79 -24.14
C LEU A 24 7.28 -21.97 -24.31
N ALA A 25 6.59 -22.39 -23.26
CA ALA A 25 5.58 -23.44 -23.34
C ALA A 25 4.42 -23.02 -24.23
N LEU A 26 3.89 -21.80 -24.07
CA LEU A 26 2.82 -21.26 -24.91
C LEU A 26 3.26 -21.05 -26.37
N ALA A 27 4.50 -20.56 -26.57
CA ALA A 27 5.05 -20.42 -27.90
C ALA A 27 5.14 -21.76 -28.62
N ARG A 28 5.59 -22.82 -27.92
CA ARG A 28 5.63 -24.18 -28.47
C ARG A 28 4.23 -24.70 -28.81
N HIS A 29 3.24 -24.44 -27.94
CA HIS A 29 1.86 -24.83 -28.18
C HIS A 29 1.26 -24.11 -29.41
N GLY A 30 1.50 -22.81 -29.55
CA GLY A 30 1.03 -21.96 -30.65
C GLY A 30 1.89 -22.04 -31.93
N ASN A 31 2.86 -22.95 -32.01
CA ASN A 31 3.82 -23.05 -33.14
C ASN A 31 4.54 -21.70 -33.46
N LEU A 32 4.81 -20.88 -32.43
CA LEU A 32 5.54 -19.63 -32.56
C LEU A 32 7.05 -19.86 -32.42
N SER A 33 7.85 -18.97 -32.98
CA SER A 33 9.30 -19.03 -32.90
C SER A 33 9.81 -18.87 -31.48
N LEU A 34 10.44 -19.91 -30.92
CA LEU A 34 11.04 -19.88 -29.60
C LEU A 34 12.16 -18.84 -29.47
N TRP A 35 12.89 -18.59 -30.57
CA TRP A 35 13.96 -17.58 -30.60
C TRP A 35 13.42 -16.16 -30.48
N ILE A 36 12.28 -15.86 -31.08
CA ILE A 36 11.60 -14.57 -30.93
C ILE A 36 11.15 -14.37 -29.50
N VAL A 37 10.54 -15.40 -28.87
CA VAL A 37 10.10 -15.34 -27.47
C VAL A 37 11.30 -15.19 -26.51
N ALA A 38 12.39 -15.90 -26.76
CA ALA A 38 13.64 -15.69 -26.01
C ALA A 38 14.19 -14.27 -26.19
N GLY A 39 14.11 -13.73 -27.40
CA GLY A 39 14.46 -12.34 -27.71
C GLY A 39 13.56 -11.33 -26.98
N LEU A 40 12.25 -11.58 -26.89
CA LEU A 40 11.32 -10.75 -26.12
C LEU A 40 11.64 -10.77 -24.62
N ALA A 41 11.96 -11.94 -24.06
CA ALA A 41 12.38 -12.05 -22.66
C ALA A 41 13.66 -11.25 -22.39
N ALA A 42 14.64 -11.32 -23.30
CA ALA A 42 15.87 -10.52 -23.21
C ALA A 42 15.59 -9.02 -23.37
N CYS A 43 14.75 -8.63 -24.34
CA CYS A 43 14.32 -7.24 -24.55
C CYS A 43 13.61 -6.69 -23.32
N GLY A 44 12.69 -7.46 -22.73
CA GLY A 44 12.00 -7.11 -21.50
C GLY A 44 12.95 -6.91 -20.32
N ALA A 45 13.92 -7.82 -20.14
CA ALA A 45 14.94 -7.70 -19.09
C ALA A 45 15.83 -6.46 -19.27
N VAL A 46 16.30 -6.18 -20.49
CA VAL A 46 17.11 -4.99 -20.80
C VAL A 46 16.29 -3.72 -20.58
N THR A 47 15.07 -3.67 -21.09
CA THR A 47 14.17 -2.50 -20.91
C THR A 47 13.89 -2.25 -19.42
N PHE A 48 13.64 -3.31 -18.65
CA PHE A 48 13.46 -3.22 -17.21
C PHE A 48 14.68 -2.59 -16.52
N LEU A 49 15.88 -3.05 -16.84
CA LEU A 49 17.11 -2.51 -16.26
C LEU A 49 17.35 -1.05 -16.68
N VAL A 50 17.12 -0.72 -17.97
CA VAL A 50 17.27 0.65 -18.47
C VAL A 50 16.31 1.60 -17.75
N VAL A 51 15.04 1.24 -17.57
CA VAL A 51 14.05 2.06 -16.85
C VAL A 51 14.46 2.20 -15.37
N ALA A 52 14.90 1.13 -14.71
CA ALA A 52 15.37 1.18 -13.32
C ALA A 52 16.59 2.09 -13.17
N MET A 53 17.56 2.04 -14.10
CA MET A 53 18.73 2.91 -14.10
C MET A 53 18.37 4.37 -14.42
N ALA A 54 17.50 4.60 -15.41
CA ALA A 54 17.04 5.94 -15.77
C ALA A 54 16.31 6.62 -14.61
N THR A 55 15.42 5.89 -13.91
CA THR A 55 14.72 6.42 -12.72
C THR A 55 15.69 6.76 -11.61
N LYS A 56 16.73 5.93 -11.39
CA LYS A 56 17.78 6.21 -10.40
C LYS A 56 18.59 7.47 -10.73
N VAL A 57 18.96 7.64 -12.01
CA VAL A 57 19.71 8.82 -12.47
C VAL A 57 18.88 10.10 -12.31
N VAL A 58 17.59 10.06 -12.66
CA VAL A 58 16.72 11.25 -12.65
C VAL A 58 16.24 11.60 -11.23
N THR A 59 15.92 10.61 -10.39
CA THR A 59 15.31 10.84 -9.08
C THR A 59 16.27 10.66 -7.90
N GLY A 60 17.48 10.16 -8.15
CA GLY A 60 18.45 9.79 -7.09
C GLY A 60 18.09 8.52 -6.33
N VAL A 61 16.90 7.94 -6.56
CA VAL A 61 16.39 6.76 -5.84
C VAL A 61 15.96 5.71 -6.85
N GLU A 62 16.30 4.44 -6.60
CA GLU A 62 15.75 3.34 -7.39
C GLU A 62 14.25 3.22 -7.14
N SER A 63 13.45 3.54 -8.14
CA SER A 63 11.99 3.36 -8.09
C SER A 63 11.61 2.19 -9.01
N LEU A 64 11.23 1.07 -8.40
CA LEU A 64 10.70 -0.10 -9.11
C LEU A 64 9.18 -0.03 -9.20
N THR A 65 8.66 1.06 -9.76
CA THR A 65 7.21 1.22 -9.97
C THR A 65 6.78 0.37 -11.16
N TYR A 66 6.01 -0.68 -10.89
CA TYR A 66 5.64 -1.68 -11.91
C TYR A 66 5.01 -1.07 -13.16
N TYR A 67 4.08 -0.10 -13.04
CA TYR A 67 3.47 0.52 -14.22
C TYR A 67 4.47 1.17 -15.16
N HIS A 68 5.51 1.82 -14.63
CA HIS A 68 6.53 2.44 -15.47
C HIS A 68 7.28 1.39 -16.31
N HIS A 69 7.57 0.22 -15.70
CA HIS A 69 8.23 -0.88 -16.39
C HIS A 69 7.32 -1.54 -17.42
N GLN A 70 6.05 -1.79 -17.07
CA GLN A 70 5.07 -2.38 -18.00
C GLN A 70 4.82 -1.48 -19.22
N ILE A 71 4.63 -0.17 -19.00
CA ILE A 71 4.43 0.83 -20.06
C ILE A 71 5.66 0.93 -20.95
N ALA A 72 6.85 0.65 -20.46
CA ALA A 72 8.07 0.65 -21.27
C ALA A 72 8.28 -0.69 -22.00
N VAL A 73 8.06 -1.82 -21.32
CA VAL A 73 8.36 -3.15 -21.87
C VAL A 73 7.42 -3.51 -23.01
N LEU A 74 6.11 -3.34 -22.87
CA LEU A 74 5.15 -3.72 -23.90
C LEU A 74 5.34 -2.98 -25.24
N PRO A 75 5.48 -1.63 -25.29
CA PRO A 75 5.79 -0.93 -26.53
C PRO A 75 7.16 -1.31 -27.11
N MET A 76 8.17 -1.59 -26.27
CA MET A 76 9.48 -2.01 -26.74
C MET A 76 9.42 -3.41 -27.36
N SER A 77 8.66 -4.33 -26.75
CA SER A 77 8.35 -5.65 -27.33
C SER A 77 7.61 -5.51 -28.67
N ALA A 78 6.61 -4.65 -28.75
CA ALA A 78 5.89 -4.38 -29.99
C ALA A 78 6.80 -3.78 -31.08
N LEU A 79 7.69 -2.84 -30.71
CA LEU A 79 8.67 -2.25 -31.62
C LEU A 79 9.66 -3.29 -32.15
N MET A 80 10.16 -4.19 -31.29
CA MET A 80 11.02 -5.29 -31.68
C MET A 80 10.32 -6.22 -32.67
N LEU A 81 9.09 -6.61 -32.39
CA LEU A 81 8.28 -7.48 -33.27
C LEU A 81 8.01 -6.81 -34.61
N TRP A 82 7.67 -5.52 -34.60
CA TRP A 82 7.49 -4.72 -35.81
C TRP A 82 8.76 -4.67 -36.67
N ALA A 83 9.92 -4.43 -36.04
CA ALA A 83 11.21 -4.42 -36.74
C ALA A 83 11.56 -5.77 -37.34
N LEU A 84 11.20 -6.86 -36.68
CA LEU A 84 11.37 -8.23 -37.18
C LEU A 84 10.29 -8.66 -38.19
N ARG A 85 9.35 -7.78 -38.51
CA ARG A 85 8.22 -8.03 -39.42
C ARG A 85 7.42 -9.31 -39.07
N THR A 86 7.23 -9.54 -37.77
CA THR A 86 6.49 -10.70 -37.25
C THR A 86 5.08 -10.28 -36.81
N PRO A 87 4.11 -11.22 -36.77
CA PRO A 87 2.78 -10.92 -36.25
C PRO A 87 2.87 -10.42 -34.79
N LEU A 88 2.29 -9.26 -34.48
CA LEU A 88 2.42 -8.66 -33.14
C LEU A 88 1.60 -9.39 -32.08
N LEU A 89 0.30 -9.53 -32.32
CA LEU A 89 -0.66 -9.94 -31.30
C LEU A 89 -0.39 -11.32 -30.70
N PRO A 90 -0.07 -12.39 -31.46
CA PRO A 90 0.21 -13.70 -30.87
C PRO A 90 1.40 -13.69 -29.93
N TYR A 91 2.43 -12.91 -30.23
CA TYR A 91 3.62 -12.79 -29.38
C TYR A 91 3.37 -11.88 -28.18
N LEU A 92 2.60 -10.78 -28.33
CA LEU A 92 2.25 -9.91 -27.24
C LEU A 92 1.31 -10.57 -26.23
N ASP A 93 0.43 -11.48 -26.67
CA ASP A 93 -0.38 -12.33 -25.78
C ASP A 93 0.51 -13.15 -24.83
N ILE A 94 1.56 -13.77 -25.36
CA ILE A 94 2.49 -14.57 -24.56
C ILE A 94 3.37 -13.69 -23.67
N ASP A 95 3.87 -12.57 -24.22
CA ASP A 95 4.75 -11.64 -23.52
C ASP A 95 4.07 -11.04 -22.29
N VAL A 96 2.81 -10.58 -22.44
CA VAL A 96 2.05 -9.99 -21.32
C VAL A 96 1.76 -11.00 -20.21
N LEU A 97 1.52 -12.27 -20.55
CA LEU A 97 1.34 -13.34 -19.56
C LEU A 97 2.64 -13.61 -18.79
N GLY A 98 3.79 -13.59 -19.49
CA GLY A 98 5.11 -13.66 -18.86
C GLY A 98 5.33 -12.49 -17.89
N ILE A 99 5.03 -11.26 -18.33
CA ILE A 99 5.10 -10.06 -17.49
C ILE A 99 4.20 -10.22 -16.25
N GLY A 100 3.01 -10.80 -16.39
CA GLY A 100 2.09 -11.08 -15.29
C GLY A 100 2.67 -12.06 -14.26
N VAL A 101 3.27 -13.17 -14.72
CA VAL A 101 3.96 -14.11 -13.82
C VAL A 101 5.08 -13.41 -13.06
N PHE A 102 5.94 -12.66 -13.77
CA PHE A 102 7.03 -11.91 -13.15
C PHE A 102 6.51 -10.93 -12.08
N LEU A 103 5.44 -10.20 -12.36
CA LEU A 103 4.79 -9.31 -11.40
C LEU A 103 4.30 -10.08 -10.17
N ALA A 104 3.59 -11.19 -10.34
CA ALA A 104 3.04 -11.96 -9.23
C ALA A 104 4.13 -12.41 -8.25
N PHE A 105 5.25 -12.93 -8.76
CA PHE A 105 6.42 -13.27 -7.95
C PHE A 105 7.04 -12.04 -7.29
N GLY A 106 7.16 -10.93 -8.01
CA GLY A 106 7.64 -9.66 -7.47
C GLY A 106 6.79 -9.17 -6.29
N ARG A 107 5.45 -9.36 -6.34
CA ARG A 107 4.56 -9.01 -5.24
C ARG A 107 4.74 -9.91 -4.01
N ILE A 108 5.03 -11.19 -4.21
CA ILE A 108 5.42 -12.07 -3.10
C ILE A 108 6.76 -11.60 -2.50
N GLY A 109 7.71 -11.20 -3.34
CA GLY A 109 8.96 -10.58 -2.91
C GLY A 109 8.72 -9.33 -2.05
N CYS A 110 7.83 -8.42 -2.48
CA CYS A 110 7.41 -7.25 -1.73
C CYS A 110 6.77 -7.61 -0.37
N LEU A 111 5.92 -8.65 -0.33
CA LEU A 111 5.31 -9.13 0.91
C LEU A 111 6.38 -9.60 1.90
N LYS A 112 7.38 -10.33 1.44
CA LYS A 112 8.51 -10.78 2.28
C LYS A 112 9.45 -9.66 2.68
N ALA A 113 9.64 -8.67 1.82
CA ALA A 113 10.49 -7.51 2.09
C ALA A 113 9.80 -6.45 2.99
N GLY A 114 8.48 -6.50 3.19
CA GLY A 114 7.73 -5.53 3.99
C GLY A 114 7.51 -4.19 3.30
N CYS A 115 7.68 -4.11 1.97
CA CYS A 115 7.39 -2.92 1.18
C CYS A 115 6.01 -2.97 0.52
N CYS A 116 5.53 -1.86 -0.02
CA CYS A 116 4.23 -1.78 -0.71
C CYS A 116 3.05 -2.30 0.13
N TYR A 117 3.12 -2.17 1.44
CA TYR A 117 2.12 -2.63 2.41
C TYR A 117 0.78 -1.90 2.26
N GLY A 118 -0.26 -2.51 2.85
CA GLY A 118 -1.59 -1.91 2.90
C GLY A 118 -1.84 -1.09 4.16
N LEU A 119 -3.08 -0.61 4.28
CA LEU A 119 -3.55 0.15 5.44
C LEU A 119 -3.62 -0.74 6.70
N PRO A 120 -3.54 -0.15 7.92
CA PRO A 120 -3.78 -0.87 9.16
C PRO A 120 -5.16 -1.55 9.15
N CYS A 121 -5.22 -2.84 9.48
CA CYS A 121 -6.45 -3.63 9.48
C CYS A 121 -6.49 -4.57 10.69
N PRO A 122 -7.67 -5.13 11.04
CA PRO A 122 -7.79 -6.04 12.20
C PRO A 122 -7.01 -7.35 12.03
N ARG A 123 -6.92 -7.84 10.79
CA ARG A 123 -6.22 -9.08 10.42
C ARG A 123 -5.35 -8.82 9.21
N GLY A 124 -4.08 -9.22 9.25
CA GLY A 124 -3.16 -8.95 8.14
C GLY A 124 -1.73 -9.38 8.44
N ALA A 125 -0.84 -9.03 7.53
CA ALA A 125 0.59 -9.28 7.67
C ALA A 125 1.17 -8.36 8.76
N ARG A 126 2.02 -8.93 9.63
CA ARG A 126 2.73 -8.17 10.67
C ARG A 126 4.22 -8.20 10.38
N TYR A 127 4.82 -7.04 10.44
CA TYR A 127 6.26 -6.89 10.25
C TYR A 127 6.90 -6.48 11.57
N GLY A 128 7.90 -7.23 12.00
CA GLY A 128 8.61 -6.96 13.25
C GLY A 128 9.49 -5.70 13.18
N ARG A 129 10.07 -5.32 14.32
CA ARG A 129 10.91 -4.11 14.45
C ARG A 129 12.15 -4.11 13.55
N SER A 130 12.61 -5.27 13.09
CA SER A 130 13.74 -5.39 12.16
C SER A 130 13.50 -4.72 10.79
N TYR A 131 12.24 -4.47 10.42
CA TYR A 131 11.85 -3.79 9.19
C TYR A 131 11.77 -2.26 9.33
N MET A 132 11.86 -1.74 10.58
CA MET A 132 11.75 -0.31 10.86
C MET A 132 12.89 0.51 10.26
N GLY A 133 12.52 1.65 9.68
CA GLY A 133 13.47 2.66 9.20
C GLY A 133 14.10 2.38 7.85
N SER A 134 14.01 1.15 7.31
CA SER A 134 14.49 0.82 5.98
C SER A 134 13.39 0.81 4.93
N VAL A 135 12.21 0.25 5.27
CA VAL A 135 11.11 0.05 4.32
C VAL A 135 9.75 0.35 4.97
N LEU A 136 9.65 0.17 6.29
CA LEU A 136 8.40 0.33 7.04
C LEU A 136 8.51 1.50 8.02
N PRO A 137 7.56 2.47 8.02
CA PRO A 137 7.48 3.51 9.03
C PRO A 137 7.36 2.92 10.45
N ARG A 138 7.97 3.61 11.41
CA ARG A 138 8.03 3.12 12.81
C ARG A 138 6.65 2.87 13.42
N HIS A 139 5.70 3.74 13.13
CA HIS A 139 4.34 3.67 13.65
C HIS A 139 3.54 2.46 13.12
N LEU A 140 4.01 1.80 12.05
CA LEU A 140 3.38 0.62 11.47
C LEU A 140 4.05 -0.70 11.88
N ALA A 141 5.16 -0.66 12.62
CA ALA A 141 5.81 -1.90 13.09
C ALA A 141 4.91 -2.67 14.05
N GLU A 142 4.88 -3.99 13.90
CA GLU A 142 4.07 -4.93 14.71
C GLU A 142 2.53 -4.74 14.57
N ILE A 143 2.09 -3.81 13.69
CA ILE A 143 0.66 -3.63 13.37
C ILE A 143 0.27 -4.60 12.25
N PRO A 144 -0.93 -5.22 12.33
CA PRO A 144 -1.44 -5.97 11.20
C PRO A 144 -1.80 -5.01 10.06
N LEU A 145 -1.19 -5.23 8.90
CA LEU A 145 -1.38 -4.45 7.68
C LEU A 145 -2.10 -5.29 6.64
N PHE A 146 -3.00 -4.68 5.91
CA PHE A 146 -3.73 -5.36 4.83
C PHE A 146 -2.75 -5.91 3.79
N PRO A 147 -2.81 -7.21 3.45
CA PRO A 147 -1.79 -7.86 2.61
C PRO A 147 -2.05 -7.59 1.12
N VAL A 148 -2.00 -6.31 0.71
CA VAL A 148 -2.25 -5.87 -0.67
C VAL A 148 -1.40 -6.65 -1.66
N GLN A 149 -0.13 -6.91 -1.30
CA GLN A 149 0.82 -7.62 -2.16
C GLN A 149 0.37 -9.04 -2.47
N ALA A 150 -0.14 -9.77 -1.47
CA ALA A 150 -0.62 -11.13 -1.65
C ALA A 150 -1.89 -11.16 -2.51
N ILE A 151 -2.82 -10.22 -2.29
CA ILE A 151 -4.06 -10.13 -3.06
C ILE A 151 -3.76 -9.71 -4.49
N GLU A 152 -2.84 -8.77 -4.70
CA GLU A 152 -2.40 -8.37 -6.04
C GLU A 152 -1.74 -9.54 -6.76
N SER A 153 -0.85 -10.31 -6.10
CA SER A 153 -0.23 -11.50 -6.67
C SER A 153 -1.26 -12.55 -7.06
N ALA A 154 -2.21 -12.88 -6.18
CA ALA A 154 -3.26 -13.84 -6.45
C ALA A 154 -4.18 -13.39 -7.61
N GLY A 155 -4.58 -12.12 -7.63
CA GLY A 155 -5.41 -11.57 -8.70
C GLY A 155 -4.70 -11.56 -10.05
N VAL A 156 -3.42 -11.20 -10.09
CA VAL A 156 -2.61 -11.26 -11.32
C VAL A 156 -2.46 -12.70 -11.81
N LEU A 157 -2.19 -13.66 -10.92
CA LEU A 157 -2.12 -15.08 -11.31
C LEU A 157 -3.44 -15.58 -11.87
N ALA A 158 -4.58 -15.18 -11.29
CA ALA A 158 -5.88 -15.54 -11.85
C ALA A 158 -6.07 -14.98 -13.28
N ILE A 159 -5.65 -13.73 -13.53
CA ILE A 159 -5.69 -13.12 -14.87
C ILE A 159 -4.76 -13.87 -15.83
N VAL A 160 -3.55 -14.21 -15.38
CA VAL A 160 -2.59 -15.00 -16.18
C VAL A 160 -3.15 -16.38 -16.54
N ILE A 161 -3.79 -17.05 -15.59
CA ILE A 161 -4.44 -18.35 -15.85
C ILE A 161 -5.55 -18.20 -16.91
N LEU A 162 -6.40 -17.17 -16.79
CA LEU A 162 -7.45 -16.91 -17.79
C LEU A 162 -6.85 -16.65 -19.18
N GLY A 163 -5.85 -15.75 -19.28
CA GLY A 163 -5.19 -15.49 -20.55
C GLY A 163 -4.46 -16.72 -21.12
N THR A 164 -3.85 -17.53 -20.27
CA THR A 164 -3.22 -18.81 -20.67
C THR A 164 -4.25 -19.76 -21.24
N LEU A 165 -5.43 -19.88 -20.63
CA LEU A 165 -6.53 -20.70 -21.14
C LEU A 165 -7.04 -20.17 -22.50
N GLN A 166 -7.17 -18.84 -22.65
CA GLN A 166 -7.55 -18.25 -23.94
C GLN A 166 -6.57 -18.61 -25.07
N VAL A 167 -5.27 -18.50 -24.81
CA VAL A 167 -4.23 -18.91 -25.78
C VAL A 167 -4.31 -20.40 -26.06
N ALA A 168 -4.45 -21.24 -25.02
CA ALA A 168 -4.48 -22.70 -25.17
C ALA A 168 -5.72 -23.22 -25.93
N VAL A 169 -6.87 -22.56 -25.80
CA VAL A 169 -8.12 -22.90 -26.49
C VAL A 169 -8.18 -22.31 -27.90
N GLY A 170 -7.24 -21.44 -28.26
CA GLY A 170 -7.14 -20.82 -29.59
C GLY A 170 -8.08 -19.62 -29.79
N HIS A 171 -8.31 -18.81 -28.76
CA HIS A 171 -8.98 -17.53 -28.94
C HIS A 171 -8.25 -16.62 -29.94
N PRO A 172 -8.93 -15.63 -30.53
CA PRO A 172 -8.31 -14.69 -31.47
C PRO A 172 -7.06 -14.02 -30.87
N PRO A 173 -5.98 -13.83 -31.65
CA PRO A 173 -4.80 -13.13 -31.19
C PRO A 173 -5.12 -11.73 -30.63
N GLY A 174 -4.53 -11.37 -29.50
CA GLY A 174 -4.81 -10.14 -28.76
C GLY A 174 -5.83 -10.33 -27.62
N SER A 175 -6.50 -11.50 -27.51
CA SER A 175 -7.46 -11.76 -26.44
C SER A 175 -6.79 -11.82 -25.06
N ALA A 176 -5.65 -12.49 -24.92
CA ALA A 176 -4.93 -12.58 -23.65
C ALA A 176 -4.32 -11.22 -23.26
N LEU A 177 -3.83 -10.46 -24.25
CA LEU A 177 -3.32 -9.11 -24.05
C LEU A 177 -4.41 -8.18 -23.50
N SER A 178 -5.57 -8.11 -24.16
CA SER A 178 -6.68 -7.25 -23.71
C SER A 178 -7.22 -7.68 -22.35
N THR A 179 -7.42 -8.99 -22.13
CA THR A 179 -7.83 -9.56 -20.83
C THR A 179 -6.86 -9.18 -19.71
N TYR A 180 -5.55 -9.26 -19.96
CA TYR A 180 -4.56 -8.89 -18.97
C TYR A 180 -4.57 -7.40 -18.68
N LEU A 181 -4.55 -6.55 -19.71
CA LEU A 181 -4.53 -5.09 -19.57
C LEU A 181 -5.76 -4.59 -18.80
N VAL A 182 -6.95 -5.04 -19.18
CA VAL A 182 -8.21 -4.67 -18.53
C VAL A 182 -8.28 -5.24 -17.12
N GLY A 183 -8.04 -6.54 -16.97
CA GLY A 183 -8.13 -7.21 -15.67
C GLY A 183 -7.15 -6.64 -14.64
N TYR A 184 -5.91 -6.39 -15.05
CA TYR A 184 -4.92 -5.81 -14.15
C TYR A 184 -5.22 -4.33 -13.84
N ALA A 185 -5.62 -3.52 -14.82
CA ALA A 185 -5.98 -2.13 -14.59
C ALA A 185 -7.18 -2.03 -13.62
N PHE A 186 -8.19 -2.90 -13.77
CA PHE A 186 -9.32 -2.99 -12.87
C PHE A 186 -8.88 -3.37 -11.44
N LEU A 187 -8.15 -4.46 -11.30
CA LEU A 187 -7.63 -4.92 -10.00
C LEU A 187 -6.80 -3.83 -9.32
N ARG A 188 -5.90 -3.22 -10.07
CA ARG A 188 -4.97 -2.22 -9.58
C ARG A 188 -5.66 -0.95 -9.12
N PHE A 189 -6.69 -0.49 -9.83
CA PHE A 189 -7.47 0.68 -9.46
C PHE A 189 -8.07 0.54 -8.05
N PHE A 190 -8.69 -0.61 -7.76
CA PHE A 190 -9.33 -0.84 -6.46
C PHE A 190 -8.33 -1.14 -5.34
N LEU A 191 -7.28 -1.91 -5.61
CA LEU A 191 -6.25 -2.19 -4.61
C LEU A 191 -5.52 -0.93 -4.16
N GLU A 192 -5.44 0.08 -4.99
CA GLU A 192 -4.77 1.34 -4.66
C GLU A 192 -5.40 2.08 -3.47
N PHE A 193 -6.71 1.94 -3.26
CA PHE A 193 -7.39 2.48 -2.07
C PHE A 193 -6.98 1.81 -0.76
N LEU A 194 -6.43 0.61 -0.83
CA LEU A 194 -6.01 -0.19 0.32
C LEU A 194 -4.50 -0.10 0.60
N ARG A 195 -3.74 0.61 -0.22
CA ARG A 195 -2.29 0.78 -0.05
C ARG A 195 -1.95 1.83 1.00
N GLY A 196 -0.93 1.55 1.82
CA GLY A 196 -0.53 2.36 2.97
C GLY A 196 0.71 3.25 2.77
N GLY A 197 1.41 3.19 1.64
CA GLY A 197 2.61 4.01 1.38
C GLY A 197 2.29 5.48 1.19
N THR A 198 3.14 6.37 1.71
CA THR A 198 3.00 7.85 1.63
C THR A 198 3.74 8.48 0.46
N ASP A 199 4.57 7.72 -0.21
CA ASP A 199 5.47 8.12 -1.31
C ASP A 199 4.79 8.31 -2.67
N ARG A 200 3.46 8.12 -2.72
CA ARG A 200 2.67 8.17 -3.96
C ARG A 200 2.22 9.58 -4.30
N ARG A 201 2.23 9.91 -5.58
CA ARG A 201 1.68 11.16 -6.10
C ARG A 201 0.17 11.04 -6.28
N PHE A 202 -0.55 12.09 -5.87
CA PHE A 202 -2.00 12.16 -6.00
C PHE A 202 -2.39 13.41 -6.79
N ALA A 203 -3.32 13.25 -7.71
CA ALA A 203 -3.96 14.34 -8.45
C ALA A 203 -5.48 14.15 -8.40
N TRP A 204 -6.22 15.20 -8.02
CA TRP A 204 -7.69 15.20 -7.86
C TRP A 204 -8.24 14.06 -6.99
N GLY A 205 -7.46 13.66 -5.98
CA GLY A 205 -7.86 12.59 -5.04
C GLY A 205 -7.55 11.17 -5.50
N PHE A 206 -7.00 10.97 -6.69
CA PHE A 206 -6.56 9.68 -7.21
C PHE A 206 -5.04 9.62 -7.33
N SER A 207 -4.49 8.43 -7.12
CA SER A 207 -3.06 8.18 -7.30
C SER A 207 -2.68 8.12 -8.80
N GLU A 208 -1.39 8.30 -9.09
CA GLU A 208 -0.83 8.10 -10.43
C GLU A 208 -1.22 6.72 -11.01
N ALA A 209 -1.19 5.67 -10.18
CA ALA A 209 -1.55 4.33 -10.60
C ALA A 209 -3.04 4.19 -10.99
N GLN A 210 -3.94 4.93 -10.33
CA GLN A 210 -5.37 4.95 -10.68
C GLN A 210 -5.62 5.67 -11.99
N TRP A 211 -4.93 6.79 -12.23
CA TRP A 211 -4.98 7.49 -13.53
C TRP A 211 -4.44 6.63 -14.66
N THR A 212 -3.31 5.95 -14.42
CA THR A 212 -2.73 5.01 -15.38
C THR A 212 -3.68 3.85 -15.68
N SER A 213 -4.37 3.31 -14.66
CA SER A 213 -5.38 2.27 -14.85
C SER A 213 -6.52 2.73 -15.75
N LEU A 214 -7.03 3.94 -15.55
CA LEU A 214 -8.06 4.53 -16.41
C LEU A 214 -7.56 4.71 -17.84
N ALA A 215 -6.33 5.19 -18.02
CA ALA A 215 -5.75 5.40 -19.35
C ALA A 215 -5.52 4.07 -20.10
N VAL A 216 -4.97 3.05 -19.42
CA VAL A 216 -4.75 1.74 -20.00
C VAL A 216 -6.08 1.09 -20.41
N LEU A 217 -7.08 1.11 -19.53
CA LEU A 217 -8.36 0.49 -19.77
C LEU A 217 -9.13 1.21 -20.89
N GLY A 218 -9.17 2.54 -20.87
CA GLY A 218 -9.78 3.34 -21.94
C GLY A 218 -9.05 3.17 -23.28
N GLY A 219 -7.71 3.12 -23.27
CA GLY A 219 -6.91 2.86 -24.47
C GLY A 219 -7.17 1.46 -25.05
N THR A 220 -7.27 0.43 -24.20
CA THR A 220 -7.61 -0.94 -24.66
C THR A 220 -8.98 -0.99 -25.32
N ILE A 221 -10.00 -0.39 -24.71
CA ILE A 221 -11.35 -0.29 -25.33
C ILE A 221 -11.30 0.50 -26.64
N GLY A 222 -10.48 1.55 -26.72
CA GLY A 222 -10.28 2.30 -27.96
C GLY A 222 -9.70 1.44 -29.08
N LEU A 223 -8.73 0.57 -28.78
CA LEU A 223 -8.15 -0.38 -29.74
C LEU A 223 -9.14 -1.49 -30.14
N GLU A 224 -9.98 -1.94 -29.22
CA GLU A 224 -11.09 -2.87 -29.50
C GLU A 224 -12.14 -2.26 -30.43
N ALA A 225 -12.52 -1.00 -30.15
CA ALA A 225 -13.47 -0.26 -31.01
C ALA A 225 -12.95 -0.02 -32.42
N GLN A 226 -11.64 0.06 -32.61
CA GLN A 226 -10.97 0.13 -33.91
C GLN A 226 -10.77 -1.22 -34.59
N GLY A 227 -11.17 -2.33 -33.95
CA GLY A 227 -10.96 -3.69 -34.45
C GLY A 227 -9.51 -4.19 -34.40
N THR A 228 -8.62 -3.47 -33.72
CA THR A 228 -7.21 -3.88 -33.53
C THR A 228 -7.08 -5.00 -32.52
N LEU A 229 -7.90 -4.98 -31.47
CA LEU A 229 -8.01 -6.03 -30.45
C LEU A 229 -9.40 -6.66 -30.49
N PRO A 230 -9.53 -7.92 -30.08
CA PRO A 230 -10.83 -8.59 -29.96
C PRO A 230 -11.71 -7.88 -28.93
N PHE A 231 -12.95 -7.60 -29.29
CA PHE A 231 -13.92 -6.94 -28.43
C PHE A 231 -14.53 -7.89 -27.43
N GLU A 232 -14.55 -7.48 -26.16
CA GLU A 232 -15.17 -8.22 -25.06
C GLU A 232 -16.09 -7.31 -24.24
N MET A 233 -17.37 -7.67 -24.10
CA MET A 233 -18.37 -6.84 -23.41
C MET A 233 -17.99 -6.54 -21.94
N TRP A 234 -17.34 -7.47 -21.26
CA TRP A 234 -16.94 -7.28 -19.86
C TRP A 234 -15.85 -6.19 -19.68
N HIS A 235 -15.07 -5.90 -20.74
CA HIS A 235 -14.10 -4.79 -20.72
C HIS A 235 -14.82 -3.44 -20.57
N VAL A 236 -15.91 -3.24 -21.31
CA VAL A 236 -16.75 -2.04 -21.20
C VAL A 236 -17.40 -1.96 -19.81
N ALA A 237 -17.89 -3.09 -19.29
CA ALA A 237 -18.45 -3.14 -17.94
C ALA A 237 -17.41 -2.81 -16.86
N ALA A 238 -16.17 -3.30 -16.99
CA ALA A 238 -15.07 -2.99 -16.09
C ALA A 238 -14.71 -1.49 -16.11
N PHE A 239 -14.67 -0.88 -17.30
CA PHE A 239 -14.44 0.56 -17.45
C PHE A 239 -15.55 1.37 -16.81
N ALA A 240 -16.80 1.05 -17.12
CA ALA A 240 -17.95 1.70 -16.52
C ALA A 240 -17.93 1.61 -15.00
N ALA A 241 -17.59 0.46 -14.44
CA ALA A 241 -17.49 0.26 -12.98
C ALA A 241 -16.42 1.16 -12.34
N ILE A 242 -15.24 1.28 -12.95
CA ILE A 242 -14.19 2.20 -12.47
C ILE A 242 -14.62 3.65 -12.54
N VAL A 243 -15.20 4.07 -13.68
CA VAL A 243 -15.68 5.46 -13.88
C VAL A 243 -16.78 5.78 -12.87
N LEU A 244 -17.75 4.89 -12.67
CA LEU A 244 -18.82 5.06 -11.67
C LEU A 244 -18.28 5.14 -10.27
N ALA A 245 -17.29 4.29 -9.91
CA ALA A 245 -16.62 4.34 -8.61
C ALA A 245 -15.88 5.68 -8.40
N ALA A 246 -15.18 6.17 -9.43
CA ALA A 246 -14.50 7.46 -9.41
C ALA A 246 -15.49 8.63 -9.23
N ILE A 247 -16.58 8.64 -9.99
CA ILE A 247 -17.66 9.63 -9.89
C ILE A 247 -18.30 9.57 -8.49
N ALA A 248 -18.64 8.38 -8.01
CA ALA A 248 -19.23 8.20 -6.69
C ALA A 248 -18.33 8.74 -5.56
N LEU A 249 -17.01 8.52 -5.67
CA LEU A 249 -16.05 9.05 -4.71
C LEU A 249 -16.01 10.60 -4.75
N GLN A 250 -16.12 11.20 -5.90
CA GLN A 250 -16.09 12.68 -6.06
C GLN A 250 -17.41 13.34 -5.63
N LEU A 251 -18.55 12.74 -5.96
CA LEU A 251 -19.86 13.33 -5.68
C LEU A 251 -20.39 13.03 -4.28
N ASN A 252 -19.99 11.90 -3.67
CA ASN A 252 -20.48 11.53 -2.34
C ASN A 252 -19.58 12.11 -1.22
N PRO A 253 -20.04 13.12 -0.45
CA PRO A 253 -19.24 13.74 0.60
C PRO A 253 -18.80 12.76 1.67
N ARG A 254 -19.58 11.69 1.91
CA ARG A 254 -19.28 10.66 2.93
C ARG A 254 -18.09 9.79 2.49
N LEU A 255 -18.08 9.34 1.23
CA LEU A 255 -16.98 8.56 0.68
C LEU A 255 -15.71 9.41 0.58
N ARG A 256 -15.83 10.66 0.12
CA ARG A 256 -14.72 11.60 0.05
C ARG A 256 -14.11 11.87 1.43
N SER A 257 -14.94 12.08 2.46
CA SER A 257 -14.46 12.29 3.83
C SER A 257 -13.70 11.06 4.36
N MET A 258 -14.25 9.86 4.14
CA MET A 258 -13.58 8.60 4.53
C MET A 258 -12.24 8.45 3.78
N HIS A 259 -12.23 8.64 2.47
CA HIS A 259 -11.02 8.54 1.65
C HIS A 259 -9.93 9.51 2.12
N ARG A 260 -10.31 10.77 2.44
CA ARG A 260 -9.39 11.76 2.99
C ARG A 260 -8.85 11.37 4.36
N LEU A 261 -9.68 10.83 5.24
CA LEU A 261 -9.30 10.43 6.59
C LEU A 261 -8.32 9.24 6.58
N PHE A 262 -8.58 8.26 5.69
CA PHE A 262 -7.72 7.07 5.54
C PHE A 262 -6.59 7.25 4.53
N HIS A 263 -6.35 8.48 4.07
CA HIS A 263 -5.18 8.77 3.25
C HIS A 263 -3.89 8.49 4.05
N PRO A 264 -2.90 7.79 3.49
CA PRO A 264 -1.71 7.34 4.24
C PRO A 264 -0.98 8.45 5.01
N SER A 265 -0.82 9.63 4.40
CA SER A 265 -0.19 10.76 5.08
C SER A 265 -0.99 11.25 6.30
N ARG A 266 -2.32 11.10 6.29
CA ARG A 266 -3.17 11.47 7.42
C ARG A 266 -3.13 10.43 8.54
N ILE A 267 -3.01 9.17 8.17
CA ILE A 267 -2.78 8.07 9.13
C ILE A 267 -1.45 8.28 9.84
N GLU A 268 -0.40 8.67 9.11
CA GLU A 268 0.91 8.98 9.67
C GLU A 268 0.85 10.16 10.64
N GLU A 269 0.25 11.29 10.22
CA GLU A 269 0.04 12.46 11.08
C GLU A 269 -0.73 12.10 12.37
N PHE A 270 -1.77 11.30 12.24
CA PHE A 270 -2.59 10.86 13.38
C PHE A 270 -1.82 9.90 14.31
N ALA A 271 -1.03 9.00 13.75
CA ALA A 271 -0.15 8.11 14.52
C ALA A 271 0.89 8.89 15.32
N GLN A 272 1.52 9.90 14.70
CA GLN A 272 2.46 10.80 15.36
C GLN A 272 1.78 11.60 16.49
N ALA A 273 0.54 12.06 16.26
CA ALA A 273 -0.23 12.77 17.30
C ALA A 273 -0.59 11.85 18.47
N LEU A 274 -0.95 10.60 18.24
CA LEU A 274 -1.19 9.60 19.29
C LEU A 274 0.11 9.28 20.06
N GLU A 275 1.23 9.08 19.35
CA GLU A 275 2.53 8.82 19.97
C GLU A 275 2.94 9.99 20.88
N PHE A 276 2.83 11.22 20.39
CA PHE A 276 3.14 12.42 21.16
C PHE A 276 2.26 12.55 22.41
N ALA A 277 0.94 12.36 22.27
CA ALA A 277 0.00 12.39 23.38
C ALA A 277 0.32 11.33 24.46
N SER A 278 0.73 10.13 24.05
CA SER A 278 1.12 9.03 24.95
C SER A 278 2.40 9.36 25.71
N HIS A 279 3.45 9.87 25.04
CA HIS A 279 4.72 10.18 25.67
C HIS A 279 4.61 11.34 26.67
N THR A 280 3.86 12.37 26.32
CA THR A 280 3.74 13.57 27.15
C THR A 280 2.98 13.30 28.44
N ALA A 281 1.98 12.41 28.38
CA ALA A 281 1.24 12.07 29.58
C ALA A 281 1.98 11.04 30.46
N ALA A 282 2.69 10.10 29.88
CA ALA A 282 3.52 9.13 30.64
C ALA A 282 4.67 9.82 31.41
N ALA A 283 5.21 10.91 30.86
CA ALA A 283 6.30 11.67 31.52
C ALA A 283 5.83 12.50 32.73
N LYS A 284 4.52 12.69 32.91
CA LYS A 284 3.94 13.61 33.92
C LYS A 284 3.05 12.89 34.95
N HIS A 285 3.28 11.64 35.24
CA HIS A 285 2.52 10.94 36.28
C HIS A 285 3.25 10.92 37.63
N PRO A 286 2.64 11.34 38.78
CA PRO A 286 1.30 11.93 38.92
C PRO A 286 1.27 13.38 38.43
N LEU A 287 0.23 13.76 37.69
CA LEU A 287 0.04 15.11 37.19
C LEU A 287 -0.27 16.04 38.37
N PRO A 288 0.51 17.12 38.61
CA PRO A 288 0.04 18.20 39.50
C PRO A 288 -1.22 18.81 38.85
N ALA A 289 -2.19 19.18 39.69
CA ALA A 289 -3.50 19.72 39.27
C ALA A 289 -3.44 20.92 38.30
N SER A 290 -2.28 21.56 38.17
CA SER A 290 -2.02 22.73 37.31
C SER A 290 -1.27 22.42 36.00
N SER A 291 -1.05 21.15 35.64
CA SER A 291 -0.28 20.81 34.43
C SER A 291 -1.06 21.13 33.17
N ALA A 292 -0.46 21.88 32.25
CA ALA A 292 -1.01 22.14 30.94
C ALA A 292 -1.19 20.81 30.18
N ILE A 293 -2.40 20.57 29.67
CA ILE A 293 -2.67 19.44 28.79
C ILE A 293 -2.00 19.71 27.44
N HIS A 294 -1.08 18.85 27.04
CA HIS A 294 -0.45 18.97 25.74
C HIS A 294 -1.36 18.38 24.66
N VAL A 295 -1.69 19.22 23.69
CA VAL A 295 -2.53 18.87 22.56
C VAL A 295 -1.70 18.83 21.30
N SER A 296 -1.66 17.71 20.62
CA SER A 296 -1.11 17.57 19.27
C SER A 296 -2.21 17.80 18.25
N ALA A 297 -1.91 18.50 17.16
CA ALA A 297 -2.86 18.78 16.08
C ALA A 297 -2.35 18.24 14.74
N THR A 298 -3.21 17.59 13.99
CA THR A 298 -2.96 17.19 12.60
C THR A 298 -3.26 18.35 11.65
N LYS A 299 -2.75 18.29 10.41
CA LYS A 299 -3.09 19.28 9.36
C LYS A 299 -4.57 19.32 9.01
N MET A 300 -5.35 18.26 9.34
CA MET A 300 -6.81 18.29 9.20
C MET A 300 -7.53 18.98 10.36
N GLY A 301 -6.79 19.52 11.31
CA GLY A 301 -7.35 20.14 12.51
C GLY A 301 -7.85 19.16 13.56
N ILE A 302 -7.55 17.86 13.44
CA ILE A 302 -7.84 16.88 14.49
C ILE A 302 -6.84 17.12 15.62
N ARG A 303 -7.36 17.40 16.81
CA ARG A 303 -6.59 17.59 18.04
C ARG A 303 -6.65 16.32 18.86
N VAL A 304 -5.49 15.89 19.34
CA VAL A 304 -5.33 14.68 20.18
C VAL A 304 -4.61 15.08 21.44
N SER A 305 -5.15 14.70 22.59
CA SER A 305 -4.44 14.76 23.87
C SER A 305 -4.62 13.43 24.60
N GLY A 306 -3.68 13.12 25.49
CA GLY A 306 -3.74 11.96 26.35
C GLY A 306 -3.79 12.38 27.81
N GLY A 307 -4.43 11.57 28.64
CA GLY A 307 -4.54 11.81 30.05
C GLY A 307 -5.09 10.62 30.82
N TYR A 308 -5.08 10.74 32.15
CA TYR A 308 -5.69 9.76 33.03
C TYR A 308 -7.02 10.30 33.56
N LEU A 309 -8.05 9.47 33.48
CA LEU A 309 -9.29 9.66 34.23
C LEU A 309 -9.17 8.89 35.53
N SER A 310 -9.35 9.59 36.66
CA SER A 310 -9.32 8.97 37.97
C SER A 310 -10.68 9.21 38.69
N ASP A 311 -11.23 8.15 39.27
CA ASP A 311 -12.41 8.21 40.15
C ASP A 311 -12.02 8.08 41.64
N GLY A 312 -10.75 8.31 41.96
CA GLY A 312 -10.21 8.20 43.31
C GLY A 312 -9.62 6.81 43.63
N ALA A 313 -10.17 5.75 43.09
CA ALA A 313 -9.70 4.38 43.32
C ALA A 313 -8.96 3.78 42.12
N THR A 314 -9.36 4.19 40.92
CA THR A 314 -8.76 3.68 39.66
C THR A 314 -8.41 4.83 38.72
N SER A 315 -7.24 4.75 38.09
CA SER A 315 -6.82 5.66 37.04
C SER A 315 -6.81 4.95 35.69
N VAL A 316 -7.55 5.50 34.74
CA VAL A 316 -7.70 4.93 33.40
C VAL A 316 -7.12 5.87 32.38
N TRP A 317 -6.21 5.35 31.57
CA TRP A 317 -5.68 6.07 30.42
C TRP A 317 -6.74 6.28 29.34
N HIS A 318 -6.83 7.50 28.80
CA HIS A 318 -7.71 7.80 27.69
C HIS A 318 -7.08 8.82 26.73
N TYR A 319 -7.56 8.81 25.49
CA TYR A 319 -7.31 9.88 24.54
C TYR A 319 -8.53 10.78 24.42
N THR A 320 -8.28 12.07 24.22
CA THR A 320 -9.34 13.03 23.90
C THR A 320 -9.16 13.49 22.46
N LEU A 321 -10.25 13.42 21.69
CA LEU A 321 -10.29 13.88 20.31
C LEU A 321 -11.20 15.10 20.19
N SER A 322 -10.76 16.12 19.47
CA SER A 322 -11.56 17.28 19.11
C SER A 322 -11.17 17.81 17.72
N GLN A 323 -11.98 18.72 17.19
CA GLN A 323 -11.74 19.35 15.89
C GLN A 323 -11.47 20.84 16.08
N ALA A 324 -10.41 21.34 15.45
CA ALA A 324 -10.12 22.79 15.40
C ALA A 324 -11.18 23.49 14.51
N GLY A 325 -11.73 24.58 14.98
CA GLY A 325 -12.69 25.39 14.21
C GLY A 325 -14.12 24.85 14.13
N GLY A 326 -14.47 23.82 14.93
CA GLY A 326 -15.84 23.29 14.94
C GLY A 326 -16.04 22.07 15.85
N SER A 327 -17.22 21.49 15.82
CA SER A 327 -17.52 20.25 16.54
C SER A 327 -17.17 19.03 15.69
N MET A 328 -16.48 18.05 16.26
CA MET A 328 -16.25 16.77 15.61
C MET A 328 -17.56 15.99 15.51
N SER A 329 -17.85 15.38 14.37
CA SER A 329 -18.99 14.47 14.25
C SER A 329 -18.72 13.14 14.94
N GLU A 330 -19.75 12.53 15.53
CA GLU A 330 -19.63 11.21 16.15
C GLU A 330 -19.11 10.14 15.19
N ARG A 331 -19.52 10.22 13.92
CA ARG A 331 -19.03 9.33 12.86
C ARG A 331 -17.51 9.45 12.67
N THR A 332 -16.99 10.67 12.62
CA THR A 332 -15.53 10.92 12.51
C THR A 332 -14.81 10.39 13.74
N ALA A 333 -15.36 10.63 14.94
CA ALA A 333 -14.81 10.12 16.18
C ALA A 333 -14.75 8.58 16.20
N ARG A 334 -15.79 7.89 15.73
CA ARG A 334 -15.82 6.42 15.60
C ARG A 334 -14.78 5.88 14.64
N LEU A 335 -14.59 6.52 13.49
CA LEU A 335 -13.56 6.15 12.52
C LEU A 335 -12.15 6.34 13.08
N LEU A 336 -11.91 7.47 13.76
CA LEU A 336 -10.63 7.76 14.42
C LEU A 336 -10.36 6.81 15.59
N ALA A 337 -11.38 6.44 16.37
CA ALA A 337 -11.27 5.46 17.45
C ALA A 337 -10.85 4.08 16.90
N THR A 338 -11.48 3.65 15.81
CA THR A 338 -11.10 2.40 15.12
C THR A 338 -9.68 2.47 14.61
N LEU A 339 -9.28 3.59 14.01
CA LEU A 339 -7.92 3.79 13.52
C LEU A 339 -6.90 3.81 14.68
N ALA A 340 -7.20 4.53 15.77
CA ALA A 340 -6.37 4.56 16.98
C ALA A 340 -6.16 3.17 17.57
N SER A 341 -7.23 2.37 17.70
CA SER A 341 -7.13 0.98 18.18
C SER A 341 -6.20 0.14 17.31
N ARG A 342 -6.29 0.28 15.99
CA ARG A 342 -5.41 -0.42 15.03
C ARG A 342 -3.97 0.04 15.17
N LEU A 343 -3.73 1.36 15.24
CA LEU A 343 -2.38 1.94 15.34
C LEU A 343 -1.70 1.62 16.66
N ILE A 344 -2.45 1.45 17.75
CA ILE A 344 -1.92 1.07 19.06
C ILE A 344 -1.78 -0.46 19.18
N GLY A 345 -2.37 -1.21 18.26
CA GLY A 345 -2.36 -2.67 18.29
C GLY A 345 -3.30 -3.27 19.36
N SER A 346 -4.33 -2.51 19.76
CA SER A 346 -5.37 -3.01 20.67
C SER A 346 -6.21 -4.08 19.99
N ALA A 347 -6.47 -5.19 20.69
CA ALA A 347 -7.34 -6.26 20.19
C ALA A 347 -8.79 -5.79 20.06
N ASP A 348 -9.23 -4.95 21.00
CA ASP A 348 -10.56 -4.41 21.05
C ASP A 348 -10.60 -2.94 20.62
N PRO A 349 -11.67 -2.49 19.95
CA PRO A 349 -11.82 -1.09 19.58
C PRO A 349 -11.99 -0.22 20.83
N PHE A 350 -11.46 1.02 20.78
CA PHE A 350 -11.70 2.00 21.83
C PHE A 350 -13.19 2.29 21.98
N LYS A 351 -13.65 2.32 23.22
CA LYS A 351 -14.98 2.82 23.56
C LYS A 351 -15.00 4.34 23.48
N ILE A 352 -16.04 4.88 22.85
CA ILE A 352 -16.18 6.32 22.64
C ILE A 352 -17.17 6.86 23.66
N LEU A 353 -16.79 7.88 24.38
CA LEU A 353 -17.67 8.65 25.25
C LEU A 353 -17.78 10.09 24.74
N PRO A 354 -19.00 10.60 24.50
CA PRO A 354 -19.19 11.99 24.15
C PRO A 354 -18.84 12.90 25.35
N GLY A 355 -18.02 13.89 25.11
CA GLY A 355 -17.74 14.99 26.02
C GLY A 355 -18.53 16.25 25.67
N ARG A 356 -18.10 17.41 26.17
CA ARG A 356 -18.75 18.69 25.84
C ARG A 356 -18.42 19.14 24.42
N SER A 357 -19.40 19.69 23.70
CA SER A 357 -19.19 20.47 22.47
C SER A 357 -18.37 19.76 21.38
N GLY A 358 -18.68 18.50 21.04
CA GLY A 358 -18.01 17.76 19.96
C GLY A 358 -16.59 17.30 20.31
N VAL A 359 -16.29 17.17 21.58
CA VAL A 359 -15.12 16.48 22.11
C VAL A 359 -15.50 15.02 22.40
N TYR A 360 -14.61 14.08 22.10
CA TYR A 360 -14.82 12.66 22.34
C TYR A 360 -13.65 12.07 23.12
N HIS A 361 -13.97 11.22 24.09
CA HIS A 361 -12.99 10.48 24.86
C HIS A 361 -12.92 9.04 24.37
N LEU A 362 -11.71 8.57 24.10
CA LEU A 362 -11.42 7.19 23.68
C LEU A 362 -10.87 6.41 24.86
N LEU A 363 -11.61 5.42 25.32
CA LEU A 363 -11.25 4.57 26.45
C LEU A 363 -10.88 3.16 25.95
N PRO A 364 -9.81 2.55 26.46
CA PRO A 364 -9.50 1.15 26.16
C PRO A 364 -10.65 0.23 26.57
N ALA A 365 -10.96 -0.75 25.73
CA ALA A 365 -11.97 -1.75 26.07
C ALA A 365 -11.50 -2.55 27.31
N GLY A 366 -12.38 -2.79 28.25
CA GLY A 366 -12.08 -3.54 29.49
C GLY A 366 -11.73 -2.69 30.71
N THR A 367 -11.71 -1.35 30.59
CA THR A 367 -11.43 -0.44 31.71
C THR A 367 -12.56 -0.35 32.75
N PHE A 368 -13.72 -0.91 32.49
CA PHE A 368 -14.87 -0.93 33.40
C PHE A 368 -15.13 -2.31 34.04
N ARG A 369 -14.14 -3.18 34.15
CA ARG A 369 -14.24 -4.35 35.02
C ARG A 369 -13.81 -3.94 36.43
N THR A 370 -14.70 -4.18 37.40
CA THR A 370 -14.48 -4.04 38.86
C THR A 370 -13.06 -4.45 39.28
N PRO A 371 -12.43 -3.74 40.20
CA PRO A 371 -11.03 -3.92 40.55
C PRO A 371 -10.80 -5.29 41.20
N SER A 372 -10.03 -6.12 40.55
CA SER A 372 -9.38 -7.25 41.18
C SER A 372 -7.91 -6.91 41.33
N GLY A 373 -7.52 -6.43 42.52
CA GLY A 373 -6.16 -6.31 42.98
C GLY A 373 -5.37 -5.05 42.55
N PRO A 374 -4.51 -4.55 43.43
CA PRO A 374 -3.66 -3.41 43.12
C PRO A 374 -2.48 -3.86 42.26
N GLY A 375 -2.29 -3.28 41.08
CA GLY A 375 -0.96 -3.27 40.51
C GLY A 375 -0.71 -3.48 39.04
N GLU A 376 -1.69 -3.52 38.15
CA GLU A 376 -1.34 -3.59 36.73
C GLU A 376 -1.95 -2.43 35.93
N GLU A 377 -1.13 -1.43 35.75
CA GLU A 377 -1.38 -0.24 34.95
C GLU A 377 -1.55 -0.62 33.47
N ARG A 378 -2.80 -0.71 33.00
CA ARG A 378 -3.11 -1.13 31.62
C ARG A 378 -3.13 0.07 30.69
N ASP A 379 -1.96 0.58 30.33
CA ASP A 379 -1.77 1.50 29.22
C ASP A 379 -1.30 0.72 27.98
N PRO A 380 -2.17 0.45 26.99
CA PRO A 380 -1.77 -0.21 25.75
C PRO A 380 -0.78 0.61 24.93
N ALA A 381 -0.77 1.94 25.07
CA ALA A 381 0.17 2.82 24.39
C ALA A 381 1.56 2.75 25.01
N ARG A 382 1.66 2.57 26.33
CA ARG A 382 2.94 2.43 27.03
C ARG A 382 3.72 1.19 26.61
N LYS A 383 3.02 0.05 26.36
CA LYS A 383 3.65 -1.15 25.80
C LYS A 383 4.24 -0.92 24.41
N ARG A 384 3.66 -0.03 23.62
CA ARG A 384 4.08 0.23 22.25
C ARG A 384 5.03 1.42 22.12
N PHE A 385 4.75 2.50 22.83
CA PHE A 385 5.49 3.77 22.80
C PHE A 385 6.32 4.03 24.06
N GLY A 386 6.46 3.03 24.96
CA GLY A 386 7.18 3.13 26.24
C GLY A 386 8.61 3.62 26.11
N PRO A 387 9.25 4.09 27.22
CA PRO A 387 10.55 4.72 27.17
C PRO A 387 11.58 3.81 26.51
N ARG A 388 12.17 4.26 25.44
CA ARG A 388 13.31 3.61 24.79
C ARG A 388 14.47 3.64 25.77
N SER A 389 15.12 2.50 25.98
CA SER A 389 16.50 2.55 26.43
C SER A 389 17.27 3.42 25.43
N SER A 390 17.70 4.57 25.88
CA SER A 390 18.54 5.51 25.16
C SER A 390 19.93 4.89 24.96
N ARG A 391 20.07 4.01 23.98
CA ARG A 391 21.34 3.74 23.30
C ARG A 391 21.15 4.19 21.86
N VAL A 392 21.28 5.49 21.64
CA VAL A 392 21.72 6.02 20.37
C VAL A 392 23.14 5.51 20.19
N PRO A 393 23.50 4.81 19.10
CA PRO A 393 24.90 4.63 18.76
C PRO A 393 25.47 6.04 18.59
N GLY A 394 26.50 6.38 19.38
CA GLY A 394 27.13 7.69 19.38
C GLY A 394 27.60 8.08 17.99
N PHE A 395 27.16 9.21 17.54
CA PHE A 395 27.94 10.08 16.68
C PHE A 395 28.90 10.78 17.62
N ASP A 396 30.10 10.25 17.77
CA ASP A 396 31.23 11.00 18.30
C ASP A 396 31.59 12.07 17.26
N CYS A 397 31.13 13.28 17.50
CA CYS A 397 31.70 14.48 16.94
C CYS A 397 32.79 14.95 17.90
N ASN A 398 33.95 14.38 17.81
CA ASN A 398 35.18 14.99 18.30
C ASN A 398 36.35 14.33 17.54
N GLU A 399 36.67 14.88 16.41
CA GLU A 399 38.04 14.89 15.88
C GLU A 399 38.38 16.35 15.59
N GLU A 400 39.00 16.94 16.58
CA GLU A 400 39.73 18.22 16.46
C GLU A 400 40.86 17.97 15.48
N ALA A 401 40.83 18.69 14.36
CA ALA A 401 41.96 18.83 13.47
C ALA A 401 42.93 19.82 14.06
N GLU A 402 44.07 19.36 14.61
CA GLU A 402 45.25 20.20 14.80
C GLU A 402 46.00 20.40 13.47
N PRO A 403 46.54 21.57 13.23
CA PRO A 403 47.23 21.90 11.98
C PRO A 403 48.74 21.53 12.05
N LYS A 404 49.20 20.94 10.99
CA LYS A 404 50.58 21.08 10.52
C LYS A 404 50.64 21.09 8.99
#